data_086bbb17093b7244598ec870558fd0b0
#
_entry.id   086bbb17093b7244598ec870558fd0b0
#
_cell.length_a   1.000
_cell.length_b   1.000
_cell.length_c   1.000
_cell.angle_alpha   90.00
_cell.angle_beta   90.00
_cell.angle_gamma   90.00
#
_symmetry.space_group_name_H-M   'P 1'
#
loop_
_entity.id
_entity.type
_entity.pdbx_description
1 polymer ?
#
loop_
_entity_poly.entity_id
_entity_poly.type
_entity_poly.pdbx_seq_one_letter_code
_entity_poly.pdbx_strand_id
1 'polypeptide(L)'
;THTVNIDPFYEGGAVPAGTGCLFYALNMDEFARIHDSLSQAQLVPSVFEDGHVCGIYTAARDTTLLLSIPYDKGWQARVDGSEVPISPAFDKGMSSIPVSTGSHTIELTYRSPGFTAGLLLTLVGCGTMAFIGIWTVRRRRRNETSPTANAPSLRS
;
A
#
# COMPACT_ATOMS: atom_id res chain seq x y z
N THR A 1 46.72 -1.39 -8.18
CA THR A 1 45.97 -0.90 -9.36
C THR A 1 45.08 -2.04 -9.83
N HIS A 2 43.77 -1.92 -9.68
CA HIS A 2 42.85 -2.91 -10.22
C HIS A 2 42.28 -2.37 -11.54
N THR A 3 42.37 -3.14 -12.59
CA THR A 3 41.79 -2.83 -13.89
C THR A 3 40.42 -3.50 -13.94
N VAL A 4 39.38 -2.70 -14.04
CA VAL A 4 37.99 -3.19 -14.24
C VAL A 4 37.71 -3.09 -15.73
N ASN A 5 37.57 -4.23 -16.40
CA ASN A 5 37.07 -4.28 -17.78
C ASN A 5 35.54 -4.27 -17.73
N ILE A 6 34.93 -3.24 -18.26
CA ILE A 6 33.47 -3.16 -18.42
C ILE A 6 33.20 -3.33 -19.91
N ASP A 7 32.62 -4.48 -20.28
CA ASP A 7 32.04 -4.70 -21.60
C ASP A 7 30.62 -4.11 -21.59
N PRO A 8 30.37 -2.97 -22.25
CA PRO A 8 29.02 -2.46 -22.39
C PRO A 8 28.29 -3.40 -23.37
N PHE A 9 27.40 -4.23 -22.83
CA PHE A 9 26.52 -5.05 -23.63
C PHE A 9 25.50 -4.14 -24.33
N TYR A 10 25.78 -3.77 -25.56
CA TYR A 10 24.87 -3.00 -26.39
C TYR A 10 24.45 -3.87 -27.60
N GLU A 11 23.27 -4.47 -27.52
CA GLU A 11 22.66 -5.11 -28.69
C GLU A 11 22.22 -4.00 -29.67
N GLY A 12 23.04 -3.72 -30.66
CA GLY A 12 22.58 -2.88 -31.77
C GLY A 12 23.45 -1.74 -32.22
N GLY A 13 24.73 -1.70 -31.95
CA GLY A 13 25.59 -0.75 -32.62
C GLY A 13 26.38 0.23 -31.74
N ALA A 14 27.08 1.15 -32.34
CA ALA A 14 27.99 2.08 -31.65
C ALA A 14 27.32 2.87 -30.56
N VAL A 15 27.95 2.98 -29.41
CA VAL A 15 27.54 3.88 -28.31
C VAL A 15 27.39 5.29 -28.88
N PRO A 16 26.26 5.99 -28.68
CA PRO A 16 26.07 7.33 -29.18
C PRO A 16 27.18 8.27 -28.77
N ALA A 17 27.67 9.07 -29.69
CA ALA A 17 28.68 10.08 -29.42
C ALA A 17 28.17 11.04 -28.33
N GLY A 18 28.88 11.16 -27.20
CA GLY A 18 28.48 11.96 -26.05
C GLY A 18 27.96 11.17 -24.85
N THR A 19 27.89 9.83 -24.92
CA THR A 19 27.57 9.01 -23.75
C THR A 19 28.82 8.92 -22.87
N GLY A 20 28.83 9.65 -21.75
CA GLY A 20 29.87 9.55 -20.73
C GLY A 20 29.57 8.43 -19.75
N CYS A 21 30.52 7.52 -19.51
CA CYS A 21 30.46 6.61 -18.37
C CYS A 21 31.02 7.33 -17.14
N LEU A 22 30.21 7.51 -16.12
CA LEU A 22 30.66 8.08 -14.84
C LEU A 22 30.95 6.91 -13.88
N PHE A 23 32.16 6.86 -13.37
CA PHE A 23 32.57 5.90 -12.35
C PHE A 23 32.67 6.60 -11.01
N TYR A 24 32.02 6.05 -10.02
CA TYR A 24 32.09 6.51 -8.65
C TYR A 24 32.79 5.46 -7.79
N ALA A 25 33.76 5.89 -7.01
CA ALA A 25 34.35 5.05 -5.98
C ALA A 25 33.62 5.26 -4.66
N LEU A 26 33.10 4.19 -4.07
CA LEU A 26 32.53 4.27 -2.73
C LEU A 26 33.65 4.32 -1.69
N ASN A 27 33.63 5.34 -0.85
CA ASN A 27 34.53 5.40 0.30
C ASN A 27 33.97 4.47 1.40
N MET A 28 34.56 3.30 1.53
CA MET A 28 34.10 2.26 2.45
C MET A 28 34.25 2.67 3.92
N ASP A 29 35.25 3.48 4.27
CA ASP A 29 35.45 3.92 5.66
C ASP A 29 34.36 4.91 6.06
N GLU A 30 34.04 5.83 5.17
CA GLU A 30 32.95 6.80 5.40
C GLU A 30 31.58 6.10 5.40
N PHE A 31 31.38 5.15 4.52
CA PHE A 31 30.17 4.32 4.51
C PHE A 31 29.99 3.57 5.83
N ALA A 32 31.06 2.89 6.31
CA ALA A 32 31.01 2.18 7.58
C ALA A 32 30.68 3.14 8.75
N ARG A 33 31.33 4.30 8.78
CA ARG A 33 31.07 5.31 9.83
C ARG A 33 29.62 5.79 9.85
N ILE A 34 29.03 6.06 8.68
CA ILE A 34 27.65 6.48 8.55
C ILE A 34 26.71 5.32 8.93
N HIS A 35 26.98 4.11 8.44
CA HIS A 35 26.22 2.91 8.76
C HIS A 35 26.18 2.67 10.28
N ASP A 36 27.33 2.71 10.95
CA ASP A 36 27.43 2.48 12.40
C ASP A 36 26.67 3.57 13.19
N SER A 37 26.74 4.82 12.72
CA SER A 37 25.99 5.91 13.33
C SER A 37 24.46 5.74 13.19
N LEU A 38 24.00 5.28 12.04
CA LEU A 38 22.57 5.06 11.78
C LEU A 38 22.04 3.80 12.46
N SER A 39 22.86 2.75 12.56
CA SER A 39 22.46 1.48 13.18
C SER A 39 22.25 1.58 14.70
N GLN A 40 22.78 2.62 15.35
CA GLN A 40 22.54 2.87 16.77
C GLN A 40 21.13 3.43 17.05
N ALA A 41 20.44 3.95 16.03
CA ALA A 41 19.12 4.56 16.15
C ALA A 41 18.13 3.83 15.23
N GLN A 42 17.89 2.56 15.49
CA GLN A 42 16.96 1.74 14.72
C GLN A 42 15.64 1.56 15.45
N LEU A 43 14.55 1.43 14.67
CA LEU A 43 13.30 0.90 15.19
C LEU A 43 13.51 -0.60 15.45
N VAL A 44 13.31 -1.03 16.70
CA VAL A 44 13.31 -2.45 17.08
C VAL A 44 11.89 -2.97 16.96
N PRO A 45 11.56 -3.76 15.92
CA PRO A 45 10.20 -4.23 15.72
C PRO A 45 9.85 -5.30 16.78
N SER A 46 8.69 -5.14 17.39
CA SER A 46 8.05 -6.14 18.24
C SER A 46 6.99 -6.95 17.51
N VAL A 47 6.33 -6.32 16.52
CA VAL A 47 5.36 -6.92 15.62
C VAL A 47 5.71 -6.51 14.20
N PHE A 48 5.73 -7.48 13.29
CA PHE A 48 5.94 -7.26 11.87
C PHE A 48 5.01 -8.19 11.09
N GLU A 49 3.84 -7.68 10.74
CA GLU A 49 2.79 -8.39 10.02
C GLU A 49 2.36 -7.60 8.78
N ASP A 50 1.63 -8.25 7.87
CA ASP A 50 1.12 -7.59 6.67
C ASP A 50 0.25 -6.38 7.02
N GLY A 51 0.74 -5.20 6.67
CA GLY A 51 0.03 -3.95 6.92
C GLY A 51 0.06 -3.46 8.38
N HIS A 52 0.81 -4.12 9.27
CA HIS A 52 0.96 -3.69 10.67
C HIS A 52 2.39 -3.89 11.18
N VAL A 53 3.02 -2.82 11.57
CA VAL A 53 4.37 -2.82 12.16
C VAL A 53 4.30 -2.06 13.47
N CYS A 54 4.77 -2.68 14.54
CA CYS A 54 4.91 -2.03 15.83
C CYS A 54 6.32 -2.26 16.38
N GLY A 55 6.89 -1.25 17.03
CA GLY A 55 8.23 -1.37 17.60
C GLY A 55 8.59 -0.21 18.50
N ILE A 56 9.75 -0.30 19.12
CA ILE A 56 10.30 0.73 20.00
C ILE A 56 11.42 1.45 19.24
N TYR A 57 11.39 2.77 19.29
CA TYR A 57 12.41 3.63 18.77
C TYR A 57 12.89 4.59 19.85
N THR A 58 14.21 4.70 20.03
CA THR A 58 14.80 5.63 21.00
C THR A 58 15.55 6.74 20.26
N ALA A 59 15.06 7.96 20.39
CA ALA A 59 15.63 9.15 19.80
C ALA A 59 16.48 9.90 20.81
N ALA A 60 17.76 10.17 20.50
CA ALA A 60 18.64 10.97 21.34
C ALA A 60 18.30 12.48 21.31
N ARG A 61 17.57 12.91 20.32
CA ARG A 61 17.10 14.28 20.07
C ARG A 61 15.86 14.27 19.22
N ASP A 62 15.15 15.37 19.14
CA ASP A 62 14.05 15.55 18.19
C ASP A 62 14.56 15.30 16.76
N THR A 63 13.92 14.38 16.08
CA THR A 63 14.40 13.89 14.77
C THR A 63 13.25 13.46 13.88
N THR A 64 13.58 13.17 12.64
CA THR A 64 12.67 12.56 11.69
C THR A 64 13.10 11.10 11.47
N LEU A 65 12.25 10.17 11.85
CA LEU A 65 12.47 8.74 11.58
C LEU A 65 12.14 8.46 10.12
N LEU A 66 13.13 7.99 9.40
CA LEU A 66 12.98 7.54 8.01
C LEU A 66 12.54 6.08 8.01
N LEU A 67 11.48 5.80 7.28
CA LEU A 67 10.92 4.46 7.12
C LEU A 67 11.24 3.97 5.70
N SER A 68 11.86 2.79 5.58
CA SER A 68 12.12 2.14 4.29
C SER A 68 10.86 1.54 3.67
N ILE A 69 9.76 2.27 3.77
CA ILE A 69 8.45 1.93 3.24
C ILE A 69 8.10 3.01 2.21
N PRO A 70 7.68 2.65 0.98
CA PRO A 70 7.23 3.62 -0.01
C PRO A 70 6.09 4.48 0.54
N TYR A 71 6.11 5.77 0.19
CA TYR A 71 5.05 6.66 0.60
C TYR A 71 3.74 6.31 -0.09
N ASP A 72 2.72 6.00 0.71
CA ASP A 72 1.35 5.78 0.26
C ASP A 72 0.37 6.39 1.26
N LYS A 73 -0.75 6.90 0.76
CA LYS A 73 -1.81 7.54 1.57
C LYS A 73 -2.55 6.55 2.49
N GLY A 74 -2.40 5.26 2.26
CA GLY A 74 -2.99 4.21 3.07
C GLY A 74 -2.23 3.97 4.39
N TRP A 75 -0.99 4.43 4.51
CA TRP A 75 -0.23 4.32 5.74
C TRP A 75 -0.69 5.34 6.78
N GLN A 76 -0.86 4.88 8.00
CA GLN A 76 -1.12 5.66 9.20
C GLN A 76 -0.03 5.36 10.23
N ALA A 77 0.49 6.40 10.88
CA ALA A 77 1.49 6.26 11.91
C ALA A 77 0.97 6.79 13.25
N ARG A 78 1.31 6.08 14.32
CA ARG A 78 1.10 6.52 15.68
C ARG A 78 2.39 6.46 16.46
N VAL A 79 2.61 7.49 17.27
CA VAL A 79 3.69 7.57 18.25
C VAL A 79 3.05 7.63 19.62
N ASP A 80 3.33 6.64 20.47
CA ASP A 80 2.72 6.47 21.80
C ASP A 80 1.18 6.52 21.79
N GLY A 81 0.58 5.93 20.74
CA GLY A 81 -0.85 5.91 20.54
C GLY A 81 -1.45 7.17 19.90
N SER A 82 -0.68 8.26 19.78
CA SER A 82 -1.10 9.52 19.14
C SER A 82 -0.80 9.49 17.64
N GLU A 83 -1.78 9.85 16.82
CA GLU A 83 -1.62 9.90 15.37
C GLU A 83 -0.64 11.02 14.96
N VAL A 84 0.33 10.67 14.10
CA VAL A 84 1.31 11.61 13.57
C VAL A 84 1.27 11.61 12.04
N PRO A 85 1.55 12.77 11.40
CA PRO A 85 1.55 12.86 9.95
C PRO A 85 2.73 12.09 9.35
N ILE A 86 2.46 11.32 8.29
CA ILE A 86 3.49 10.71 7.46
C ILE A 86 3.82 11.66 6.31
N SER A 87 5.08 11.99 6.17
CA SER A 87 5.58 12.85 5.09
C SER A 87 6.36 12.05 4.06
N PRO A 88 6.25 12.41 2.77
CA PRO A 88 7.08 11.78 1.74
C PRO A 88 8.54 12.22 1.86
N ALA A 89 9.46 11.29 1.68
CA ALA A 89 10.88 11.53 1.57
C ALA A 89 11.41 10.96 0.26
N PHE A 90 12.50 11.56 -0.30
CA PHE A 90 13.15 11.11 -1.54
C PHE A 90 12.17 10.91 -2.71
N ASP A 91 11.48 11.97 -3.11
CA ASP A 91 10.50 11.94 -4.22
C ASP A 91 9.41 10.88 -4.05
N LYS A 92 8.93 10.68 -2.83
CA LYS A 92 7.96 9.64 -2.41
C LYS A 92 8.49 8.22 -2.42
N GLY A 93 9.78 8.01 -2.62
CA GLY A 93 10.41 6.70 -2.54
C GLY A 93 10.38 6.12 -1.13
N MET A 94 10.32 6.98 -0.11
CA MET A 94 10.26 6.58 1.30
C MET A 94 9.28 7.44 2.07
N SER A 95 8.90 6.95 3.25
CA SER A 95 8.05 7.65 4.23
C SER A 95 8.89 8.15 5.39
N SER A 96 8.45 9.22 6.04
CA SER A 96 9.09 9.76 7.23
C SER A 96 8.06 10.24 8.25
N ILE A 97 8.40 10.14 9.54
CA ILE A 97 7.57 10.60 10.65
C ILE A 97 8.41 11.45 11.62
N PRO A 98 7.86 12.54 12.18
CA PRO A 98 8.53 13.29 13.23
C PRO A 98 8.47 12.50 14.54
N VAL A 99 9.60 12.46 15.28
CA VAL A 99 9.70 11.82 16.59
C VAL A 99 10.48 12.75 17.52
N SER A 100 9.96 12.98 18.73
CA SER A 100 10.64 13.76 19.76
C SER A 100 11.77 12.97 20.41
N THR A 101 12.56 13.64 21.24
CA THR A 101 13.58 12.97 22.06
C THR A 101 12.94 12.02 23.06
N GLY A 102 13.53 10.85 23.26
CA GLY A 102 13.04 9.83 24.19
C GLY A 102 12.83 8.47 23.55
N SER A 103 12.27 7.56 24.33
CA SER A 103 11.88 6.22 23.87
C SER A 103 10.39 6.21 23.57
N HIS A 104 10.04 5.86 22.35
CA HIS A 104 8.68 5.91 21.84
C HIS A 104 8.25 4.59 21.23
N THR A 105 6.98 4.26 21.39
CA THR A 105 6.35 3.16 20.67
C THR A 105 5.82 3.66 19.35
N ILE A 106 6.33 3.13 18.24
CA ILE A 106 5.91 3.47 16.89
C ILE A 106 4.99 2.36 16.39
N GLU A 107 3.81 2.74 15.92
CA GLU A 107 2.85 1.85 15.30
C GLU A 107 2.52 2.35 13.90
N LEU A 108 2.68 1.48 12.90
CA LEU A 108 2.34 1.75 11.50
C LEU A 108 1.25 0.80 11.07
N THR A 109 0.18 1.32 10.52
CA THR A 109 -0.94 0.52 10.02
C THR A 109 -1.27 0.92 8.58
N TYR A 110 -1.42 -0.05 7.69
CA TYR A 110 -1.82 0.18 6.31
C TYR A 110 -3.29 -0.11 6.11
N ARG A 111 -4.01 0.84 5.52
CA ARG A 111 -5.38 0.66 5.05
C ARG A 111 -5.48 1.05 3.58
N SER A 112 -5.77 0.07 2.74
CA SER A 112 -5.89 0.31 1.29
C SER A 112 -6.94 1.40 0.99
N PRO A 113 -6.53 2.49 0.34
CA PRO A 113 -7.48 3.52 -0.08
C PRO A 113 -8.55 2.94 -1.01
N GLY A 114 -9.81 3.26 -0.75
CA GLY A 114 -10.93 2.80 -1.57
C GLY A 114 -11.50 1.41 -1.23
N PHE A 115 -10.88 0.62 -0.36
CA PHE A 115 -11.38 -0.69 0.03
C PHE A 115 -12.81 -0.63 0.59
N THR A 116 -13.06 0.30 1.50
CA THR A 116 -14.40 0.48 2.10
C THR A 116 -15.44 0.92 1.05
N ALA A 117 -15.08 1.82 0.15
CA ALA A 117 -15.96 2.26 -0.93
C ALA A 117 -16.27 1.10 -1.90
N GLY A 118 -15.27 0.32 -2.27
CA GLY A 118 -15.43 -0.87 -3.11
C GLY A 118 -16.32 -1.92 -2.45
N LEU A 119 -16.14 -2.18 -1.16
CA LEU A 119 -16.95 -3.12 -0.40
C LEU A 119 -18.43 -2.68 -0.36
N LEU A 120 -18.70 -1.40 -0.08
CA LEU A 120 -20.05 -0.86 -0.08
C LEU A 120 -20.73 -0.99 -1.45
N LEU A 121 -20.00 -0.66 -2.53
CA LEU A 121 -20.51 -0.79 -3.90
C LEU A 121 -20.86 -2.24 -4.23
N THR A 122 -20.02 -3.18 -3.82
CA THR A 122 -20.26 -4.62 -4.00
C THR A 122 -21.51 -5.08 -3.25
N LEU A 123 -21.68 -4.65 -2.01
CA LEU A 123 -22.87 -4.99 -1.21
C LEU A 123 -24.16 -4.44 -1.84
N VAL A 124 -24.14 -3.20 -2.33
CA VAL A 124 -25.28 -2.62 -3.07
C VAL A 124 -25.57 -3.41 -4.34
N GLY A 125 -24.53 -3.76 -5.11
CA GLY A 125 -24.68 -4.58 -6.33
C GLY A 125 -25.29 -5.95 -6.05
N CYS A 126 -24.79 -6.67 -5.07
CA CYS A 126 -25.35 -7.96 -4.65
C CYS A 126 -26.79 -7.84 -4.13
N GLY A 127 -27.07 -6.80 -3.35
CA GLY A 127 -28.42 -6.51 -2.84
C GLY A 127 -29.43 -6.27 -3.96
N THR A 128 -29.07 -5.48 -4.96
CA THR A 128 -29.95 -5.19 -6.12
C THR A 128 -30.19 -6.45 -6.95
N MET A 129 -29.16 -7.27 -7.18
CA MET A 129 -29.33 -8.55 -7.90
C MET A 129 -30.26 -9.51 -7.16
N ALA A 130 -30.08 -9.65 -5.84
CA ALA A 130 -30.95 -10.48 -5.01
C ALA A 130 -32.39 -9.98 -5.04
N PHE A 131 -32.59 -8.66 -4.93
CA PHE A 131 -33.93 -8.04 -4.99
C PHE A 131 -34.62 -8.30 -6.32
N ILE A 132 -33.92 -8.10 -7.45
CA ILE A 132 -34.47 -8.38 -8.79
C ILE A 132 -34.82 -9.86 -8.93
N GLY A 133 -33.96 -10.76 -8.46
CA GLY A 133 -34.19 -12.20 -8.49
C GLY A 133 -35.45 -12.59 -7.73
N ILE A 134 -35.59 -12.14 -6.48
CA ILE A 134 -36.76 -12.42 -5.64
C ILE A 134 -38.02 -11.82 -6.27
N TRP A 135 -37.95 -10.58 -6.75
CA TRP A 135 -39.07 -9.90 -7.39
C TRP A 135 -39.55 -10.65 -8.66
N THR A 136 -38.61 -11.10 -9.50
CA THR A 136 -38.92 -11.84 -10.72
C THR A 136 -39.59 -13.18 -10.41
N VAL A 137 -39.09 -13.93 -9.42
CA VAL A 137 -39.67 -15.20 -8.98
C VAL A 137 -41.09 -14.99 -8.41
N ARG A 138 -41.25 -13.98 -7.56
CA ARG A 138 -42.59 -13.64 -7.00
C ARG A 138 -43.59 -13.23 -8.08
N ARG A 139 -43.15 -12.47 -9.09
CA ARG A 139 -44.00 -12.03 -10.21
C ARG A 139 -44.43 -13.22 -11.07
N ARG A 140 -43.54 -14.18 -11.36
CA ARG A 140 -43.86 -15.41 -12.10
C ARG A 140 -44.92 -16.22 -11.37
N ARG A 141 -44.74 -16.49 -10.09
CA ARG A 141 -45.73 -17.23 -9.28
C ARG A 141 -47.12 -16.57 -9.25
N ARG A 142 -47.17 -15.25 -9.28
CA ARG A 142 -48.42 -14.50 -9.29
C ARG A 142 -49.19 -14.64 -10.62
N ASN A 143 -48.47 -14.74 -11.73
CA ASN A 143 -49.07 -14.92 -13.06
C ASN A 143 -49.55 -16.37 -13.30
N GLU A 144 -48.99 -17.35 -12.63
CA GLU A 144 -49.38 -18.78 -12.75
C GLU A 144 -50.64 -19.09 -11.92
N THR A 145 -51.01 -18.25 -10.93
CA THR A 145 -52.21 -18.43 -10.08
C THR A 145 -53.45 -17.76 -10.63
N SER A 146 -53.42 -17.14 -11.81
CA SER A 146 -54.63 -16.64 -12.48
C SER A 146 -55.21 -17.76 -13.35
N PRO A 147 -56.30 -18.45 -12.92
CA PRO A 147 -56.96 -19.49 -13.77
C PRO A 147 -57.60 -18.80 -14.96
N THR A 148 -57.30 -19.31 -16.14
CA THR A 148 -57.93 -18.96 -17.41
C THR A 148 -59.43 -19.19 -17.32
N ALA A 149 -60.17 -18.14 -17.00
CA ALA A 149 -61.62 -18.10 -17.19
C ALA A 149 -61.90 -17.83 -18.68
N ASN A 150 -61.66 -18.84 -19.51
CA ASN A 150 -62.20 -18.83 -20.86
C ASN A 150 -62.55 -20.26 -21.27
N ALA A 151 -63.75 -20.70 -20.77
CA ALA A 151 -64.43 -21.87 -21.32
C ALA A 151 -65.20 -21.39 -22.54
N PRO A 152 -65.01 -21.96 -23.74
CA PRO A 152 -65.88 -21.68 -24.87
C PRO A 152 -67.24 -22.33 -24.61
N SER A 153 -68.29 -21.55 -24.59
CA SER A 153 -69.69 -22.04 -24.62
C SER A 153 -69.97 -22.74 -25.94
N LEU A 154 -69.97 -24.06 -25.92
CA LEU A 154 -70.56 -24.85 -27.01
C LEU A 154 -72.08 -24.63 -26.98
N ARG A 155 -72.61 -23.91 -27.95
CA ARG A 155 -74.04 -23.94 -28.32
C ARG A 155 -74.25 -25.03 -29.37
N SER A 156 -75.14 -25.92 -29.05
CA SER A 156 -75.84 -26.88 -29.94
C SER A 156 -76.74 -26.19 -30.93
#